data_634226051a78d1381e20f8e0153b8ee0
#
_entry.id   634226051a78d1381e20f8e0153b8ee0
#
_cell.length_a   1.000
_cell.length_b   1.000
_cell.length_c   1.000
_cell.angle_alpha   90.00
_cell.angle_beta   90.00
_cell.angle_gamma   90.00
#
_symmetry.space_group_name_H-M   'P 1'
#
loop_
_entity.id
_entity.type
_entity.pdbx_description
1 polymer ?
#
loop_
_entity_poly.entity_id
_entity_poly.type
_entity_poly.pdbx_seq_one_letter_code
_entity_poly.pdbx_strand_id
1 'polypeptide(L)'
;MPLKFVFGPSGSGKSTYLYQHVIEESEKYPLKNFIVLVPEQFTMQTQKDLVSMHPRHGIMNIDVLSFARLAYRVFEETGTKQMQVLDDEGKNLILRKIAGDYENKLTVLKGNIKKLGYISEVKSVISEFTQYDIGEEEMDEMLDHLDEDSRLY
;
A
#
# COMPACT_ATOMS: atom_id res chain seq x y z
N MET A 1 -13.79 -21.81 4.63
CA MET A 1 -13.13 -22.04 3.32
C MET A 1 -11.75 -22.62 3.55
N PRO A 2 -11.30 -23.65 2.84
CA PRO A 2 -9.92 -24.12 2.96
C PRO A 2 -8.98 -23.12 2.29
N LEU A 3 -7.89 -22.76 2.98
CA LEU A 3 -6.80 -22.00 2.41
C LEU A 3 -5.95 -22.91 1.52
N LYS A 4 -5.63 -22.46 0.31
CA LYS A 4 -4.77 -23.18 -0.64
C LYS A 4 -3.53 -22.35 -0.95
N PHE A 5 -2.38 -22.97 -0.91
CA PHE A 5 -1.11 -22.38 -1.33
C PHE A 5 -0.63 -23.01 -2.64
N VAL A 6 -0.15 -22.20 -3.57
CA VAL A 6 0.44 -22.65 -4.83
C VAL A 6 1.91 -22.29 -4.83
N PHE A 7 2.78 -23.28 -4.71
CA PHE A 7 4.24 -23.12 -4.64
C PHE A 7 4.92 -23.52 -5.95
N GLY A 8 6.03 -22.87 -6.25
CA GLY A 8 6.89 -23.20 -7.38
C GLY A 8 7.87 -22.06 -7.70
N PRO A 9 8.94 -22.34 -8.47
CA PRO A 9 9.90 -21.33 -8.89
C PRO A 9 9.26 -20.31 -9.84
N SER A 10 9.97 -19.22 -10.13
CA SER A 10 9.54 -18.25 -11.16
C SER A 10 9.35 -18.95 -12.50
N GLY A 11 8.33 -18.57 -13.25
CA GLY A 11 8.04 -19.18 -14.57
C GLY A 11 7.36 -20.56 -14.52
N SER A 12 7.06 -21.13 -13.36
CA SER A 12 6.44 -22.48 -13.25
C SER A 12 4.95 -22.54 -13.58
N GLY A 13 4.35 -21.44 -14.07
CA GLY A 13 2.93 -21.42 -14.44
C GLY A 13 1.94 -21.20 -13.30
N LYS A 14 2.39 -20.78 -12.10
CA LYS A 14 1.50 -20.54 -10.96
C LYS A 14 0.37 -19.55 -11.24
N SER A 15 0.69 -18.42 -11.88
CA SER A 15 -0.30 -17.41 -12.24
C SER A 15 -1.29 -17.95 -13.29
N THR A 16 -0.81 -18.67 -14.28
CA THR A 16 -1.64 -19.31 -15.29
C THR A 16 -2.61 -20.30 -14.67
N TYR A 17 -2.13 -21.14 -13.76
CA TYR A 17 -2.97 -22.08 -13.01
C TYR A 17 -4.03 -21.35 -12.18
N LEU A 18 -3.64 -20.27 -11.48
CA LEU A 18 -4.56 -19.49 -10.66
C LEU A 18 -5.64 -18.84 -11.53
N TYR A 19 -5.27 -18.25 -12.66
CA TYR A 19 -6.21 -17.59 -13.55
C TYR A 19 -7.19 -18.60 -14.18
N GLN A 20 -6.73 -19.76 -14.62
CA GLN A 20 -7.60 -20.82 -15.10
C GLN A 20 -8.60 -21.27 -14.03
N HIS A 21 -8.11 -21.50 -12.81
CA HIS A 21 -8.97 -21.91 -11.70
C HIS A 21 -10.04 -20.86 -11.37
N VAL A 22 -9.68 -19.57 -11.34
CA VAL A 22 -10.63 -18.48 -11.08
C VAL A 22 -11.67 -18.38 -12.21
N ILE A 23 -11.25 -18.52 -13.46
CA ILE A 23 -12.15 -18.52 -14.63
C ILE A 23 -13.16 -19.67 -14.52
N GLU A 24 -12.68 -20.90 -14.30
CA GLU A 24 -13.54 -22.09 -14.15
C GLU A 24 -14.56 -21.92 -13.01
N GLU A 25 -14.12 -21.43 -11.85
CA GLU A 25 -15.02 -21.19 -10.72
C GLU A 25 -16.01 -20.03 -10.99
N SER A 26 -15.58 -19.00 -11.73
CA SER A 26 -16.47 -17.89 -12.11
C SER A 26 -17.57 -18.30 -13.07
N GLU A 27 -17.27 -19.19 -14.00
CA GLU A 27 -18.27 -19.77 -14.92
C GLU A 27 -19.25 -20.71 -14.18
N LYS A 28 -18.74 -21.49 -13.23
CA LYS A 28 -19.54 -22.42 -12.44
C LYS A 28 -20.48 -21.71 -11.46
N TYR A 29 -20.08 -20.54 -10.95
CA TYR A 29 -20.83 -19.76 -9.97
C TYR A 29 -21.04 -18.31 -10.45
N PRO A 30 -21.88 -18.07 -11.46
CA PRO A 30 -22.01 -16.76 -12.10
C PRO A 30 -22.58 -15.67 -11.19
N LEU A 31 -23.21 -16.03 -10.07
CA LEU A 31 -23.75 -15.09 -9.08
C LEU A 31 -22.75 -14.74 -7.96
N LYS A 32 -21.58 -15.36 -7.94
CA LYS A 32 -20.53 -15.04 -6.97
C LYS A 32 -19.52 -14.09 -7.59
N ASN A 33 -19.06 -13.14 -6.81
CA ASN A 33 -17.94 -12.29 -7.19
C ASN A 33 -16.62 -12.91 -6.72
N PHE A 34 -15.65 -12.93 -7.62
CA PHE A 34 -14.30 -13.40 -7.37
C PHE A 34 -13.36 -12.20 -7.38
N ILE A 35 -12.51 -12.11 -6.38
CA ILE A 35 -11.52 -11.03 -6.27
C ILE A 35 -10.12 -11.61 -6.48
N VAL A 36 -9.40 -11.08 -7.44
CA VAL A 36 -7.98 -11.38 -7.68
C VAL A 36 -7.16 -10.19 -7.19
N LEU A 37 -6.41 -10.40 -6.10
CA LEU A 37 -5.55 -9.37 -5.52
C LEU A 37 -4.16 -9.48 -6.10
N VAL A 38 -3.66 -8.35 -6.60
CA VAL A 38 -2.32 -8.24 -7.19
C VAL A 38 -1.69 -6.89 -6.80
N PRO A 39 -0.35 -6.78 -6.85
CA PRO A 39 0.30 -5.47 -6.73
C PRO A 39 -0.23 -4.48 -7.77
N GLU A 40 -0.29 -3.19 -7.42
CA GLU A 40 -0.91 -2.14 -8.26
C GLU A 40 -0.40 -2.15 -9.71
N GLN A 41 0.92 -2.29 -9.89
CA GLN A 41 1.55 -2.30 -11.21
C GLN A 41 1.12 -3.47 -12.11
N PHE A 42 0.57 -4.54 -11.54
CA PHE A 42 0.15 -5.73 -12.31
C PHE A 42 -1.36 -5.80 -12.58
N THR A 43 -2.15 -4.87 -12.05
CA THR A 43 -3.61 -4.92 -12.16
C THR A 43 -4.08 -4.97 -13.62
N MET A 44 -3.56 -4.09 -14.47
CA MET A 44 -3.94 -4.04 -15.87
C MET A 44 -3.47 -5.27 -16.66
N GLN A 45 -2.24 -5.75 -16.40
CA GLN A 45 -1.72 -6.95 -17.07
C GLN A 45 -2.54 -8.18 -16.68
N THR A 46 -2.81 -8.37 -15.40
CA THR A 46 -3.64 -9.47 -14.89
C THR A 46 -5.05 -9.44 -15.50
N GLN A 47 -5.66 -8.26 -15.61
CA GLN A 47 -6.97 -8.12 -16.24
C GLN A 47 -6.94 -8.52 -17.71
N LYS A 48 -5.92 -8.10 -18.47
CA LYS A 48 -5.74 -8.51 -19.86
C LYS A 48 -5.55 -10.02 -19.99
N ASP A 49 -4.73 -10.62 -19.13
CA ASP A 49 -4.46 -12.05 -19.14
C ASP A 49 -5.74 -12.85 -18.87
N LEU A 50 -6.51 -12.47 -17.86
CA LEU A 50 -7.79 -13.10 -17.54
C LEU A 50 -8.79 -12.99 -18.69
N VAL A 51 -8.95 -11.81 -19.29
CA VAL A 51 -9.82 -11.61 -20.47
C VAL A 51 -9.37 -12.46 -21.66
N SER A 52 -8.06 -12.52 -21.92
CA SER A 52 -7.52 -13.31 -23.02
C SER A 52 -7.70 -14.81 -22.83
N MET A 53 -7.60 -15.28 -21.59
CA MET A 53 -7.74 -16.70 -21.23
C MET A 53 -9.21 -17.13 -21.11
N HIS A 54 -10.12 -16.19 -20.82
CA HIS A 54 -11.52 -16.49 -20.65
C HIS A 54 -12.18 -16.89 -21.98
N PRO A 55 -12.93 -18.00 -22.06
CA PRO A 55 -13.54 -18.48 -23.32
C PRO A 55 -14.43 -17.46 -24.02
N ARG A 56 -15.05 -16.55 -23.25
CA ARG A 56 -15.92 -15.49 -23.78
C ARG A 56 -15.21 -14.15 -23.97
N HIS A 57 -13.91 -14.10 -23.79
CA HIS A 57 -13.10 -12.87 -23.87
C HIS A 57 -13.65 -11.70 -23.04
N GLY A 58 -14.21 -12.01 -21.87
CA GLY A 58 -14.77 -11.03 -20.93
C GLY A 58 -14.86 -11.58 -19.51
N ILE A 59 -14.65 -10.71 -18.55
CA ILE A 59 -14.79 -11.02 -17.11
C ILE A 59 -15.94 -10.20 -16.54
N MET A 60 -17.00 -10.84 -16.10
CA MET A 60 -18.19 -10.16 -15.55
C MET A 60 -18.20 -10.14 -14.02
N ASN A 61 -17.77 -11.25 -13.43
CA ASN A 61 -17.80 -11.48 -11.98
C ASN A 61 -16.41 -11.77 -11.39
N ILE A 62 -15.36 -11.33 -12.09
CA ILE A 62 -13.99 -11.36 -11.61
C ILE A 62 -13.46 -9.93 -11.53
N ASP A 63 -13.17 -9.48 -10.33
CA ASP A 63 -12.58 -8.16 -10.05
C ASP A 63 -11.09 -8.29 -9.79
N VAL A 64 -10.28 -7.58 -10.55
CA VAL A 64 -8.82 -7.48 -10.34
C VAL A 64 -8.53 -6.21 -9.58
N LEU A 65 -8.08 -6.35 -8.34
CA LEU A 65 -7.86 -5.23 -7.43
C LEU A 65 -6.44 -5.24 -6.86
N SER A 66 -5.94 -4.07 -6.55
CA SER A 66 -4.82 -3.91 -5.61
C SER A 66 -5.34 -3.82 -4.18
N PHE A 67 -4.44 -3.93 -3.19
CA PHE A 67 -4.82 -3.77 -1.79
C PHE A 67 -5.43 -2.39 -1.51
N ALA A 68 -4.90 -1.33 -2.12
CA ALA A 68 -5.45 0.01 -1.99
C ALA A 68 -6.89 0.09 -2.51
N ARG A 69 -7.16 -0.44 -3.69
CA ARG A 69 -8.51 -0.48 -4.28
C ARG A 69 -9.48 -1.36 -3.48
N LEU A 70 -8.99 -2.47 -2.93
CA LEU A 70 -9.79 -3.29 -2.02
C LEU A 70 -10.17 -2.51 -0.76
N ALA A 71 -9.22 -1.78 -0.16
CA ALA A 71 -9.49 -0.93 1.01
C ALA A 71 -10.57 0.12 0.71
N TYR A 72 -10.46 0.84 -0.41
CA TYR A 72 -11.50 1.79 -0.83
C TYR A 72 -12.86 1.14 -0.99
N ARG A 73 -12.94 -0.02 -1.61
CA ARG A 73 -14.19 -0.77 -1.76
C ARG A 73 -14.79 -1.14 -0.40
N VAL A 74 -13.97 -1.61 0.53
CA VAL A 74 -14.42 -1.90 1.90
C VAL A 74 -14.96 -0.64 2.58
N PHE A 75 -14.28 0.50 2.45
CA PHE A 75 -14.75 1.77 3.02
C PHE A 75 -16.09 2.21 2.42
N GLU A 76 -16.27 2.05 1.12
CA GLU A 76 -17.55 2.34 0.45
C GLU A 76 -18.67 1.42 0.94
N GLU A 77 -18.43 0.11 1.04
CA GLU A 77 -19.42 -0.87 1.49
C GLU A 77 -19.78 -0.72 2.97
N THR A 78 -18.82 -0.29 3.81
CA THR A 78 -19.04 -0.07 5.26
C THR A 78 -19.58 1.32 5.58
N GLY A 79 -19.68 2.21 4.60
CA GLY A 79 -20.11 3.60 4.81
C GLY A 79 -19.12 4.43 5.62
N THR A 80 -17.86 4.02 5.70
CA THR A 80 -16.81 4.76 6.38
C THR A 80 -16.56 6.08 5.67
N LYS A 81 -16.53 7.20 6.40
CA LYS A 81 -16.19 8.50 5.80
C LYS A 81 -14.85 8.40 5.07
N GLN A 82 -14.88 8.66 3.77
CA GLN A 82 -13.65 8.78 3.00
C GLN A 82 -12.80 9.91 3.59
N MET A 83 -11.68 9.55 4.21
CA MET A 83 -10.67 10.53 4.58
C MET A 83 -9.95 10.99 3.31
N GLN A 84 -9.72 12.29 3.22
CA GLN A 84 -8.94 12.85 2.13
C GLN A 84 -7.51 12.31 2.21
N VAL A 85 -7.13 11.49 1.24
CA VAL A 85 -5.75 10.97 1.14
C VAL A 85 -4.90 12.06 0.50
N LEU A 86 -3.87 12.48 1.21
CA LEU A 86 -2.89 13.44 0.71
C LEU A 86 -1.93 12.74 -0.27
N ASP A 87 -1.73 13.38 -1.41
CA ASP A 87 -0.62 13.05 -2.30
C ASP A 87 0.73 13.45 -1.68
N ASP A 88 1.81 13.10 -2.37
CA ASP A 88 3.17 13.37 -1.87
C ASP A 88 3.47 14.86 -1.76
N GLU A 89 2.94 15.68 -2.66
CA GLU A 89 3.05 17.12 -2.64
C GLU A 89 2.31 17.71 -1.43
N GLY A 90 1.10 17.26 -1.17
CA GLY A 90 0.31 17.65 -0.02
C GLY A 90 0.98 17.32 1.31
N LYS A 91 1.55 16.11 1.42
CA LYS A 91 2.36 15.70 2.59
C LYS A 91 3.57 16.61 2.79
N ASN A 92 4.32 16.91 1.72
CA ASN A 92 5.48 17.81 1.77
C ASN A 92 5.09 19.23 2.20
N LEU A 93 3.95 19.75 1.74
CA LEU A 93 3.46 21.07 2.13
C LEU A 93 3.10 21.15 3.61
N ILE A 94 2.40 20.13 4.12
CA ILE A 94 2.05 20.05 5.54
C ILE A 94 3.29 19.93 6.42
N LEU A 95 4.22 19.04 6.07
CA LEU A 95 5.49 18.87 6.79
C LEU A 95 6.31 20.17 6.80
N ARG A 96 6.36 20.90 5.68
CA ARG A 96 7.03 22.18 5.61
C ARG A 96 6.41 23.23 6.52
N LYS A 97 5.07 23.27 6.59
CA LYS A 97 4.34 24.16 7.50
C LYS A 97 4.67 23.83 8.96
N ILE A 98 4.53 22.56 9.33
CA ILE A 98 4.83 22.08 10.70
C ILE A 98 6.29 22.39 11.05
N ALA A 99 7.25 22.08 10.16
CA ALA A 99 8.66 22.38 10.37
C ALA A 99 8.94 23.87 10.57
N GLY A 100 8.17 24.75 9.91
CA GLY A 100 8.24 26.18 10.13
C GLY A 100 7.75 26.61 11.51
N ASP A 101 6.62 26.03 11.97
CA ASP A 101 6.01 26.34 13.26
C ASP A 101 6.88 25.84 14.42
N TYR A 102 7.62 24.75 14.23
CA TYR A 102 8.46 24.11 15.26
C TYR A 102 9.95 24.38 15.09
N GLU A 103 10.39 25.27 14.19
CA GLU A 103 11.81 25.54 13.87
C GLU A 103 12.64 25.85 15.12
N ASN A 104 12.07 26.56 16.09
CA ASN A 104 12.78 26.93 17.33
C ASN A 104 12.97 25.77 18.31
N LYS A 105 12.20 24.68 18.14
CA LYS A 105 12.30 23.48 18.98
C LYS A 105 13.24 22.43 18.36
N LEU A 106 13.54 22.56 17.08
CA LEU A 106 14.44 21.64 16.38
C LEU A 106 15.89 22.02 16.68
N THR A 107 16.69 21.07 17.13
CA THR A 107 18.12 21.27 17.43
C THR A 107 18.96 20.91 16.21
N VAL A 108 18.94 19.67 15.77
CA VAL A 108 19.79 19.13 14.70
C VAL A 108 19.32 19.59 13.31
N LEU A 109 18.03 19.64 13.07
CA LEU A 109 17.45 19.98 11.76
C LEU A 109 17.20 21.48 11.57
N LYS A 110 17.48 22.30 12.59
CA LYS A 110 17.30 23.75 12.54
C LYS A 110 18.03 24.36 11.32
N GLY A 111 17.31 25.14 10.54
CA GLY A 111 17.83 25.80 9.33
C GLY A 111 17.95 24.90 8.08
N ASN A 112 17.92 23.58 8.22
CA ASN A 112 17.95 22.66 7.09
C ASN A 112 16.58 22.06 6.77
N ILE A 113 15.68 21.98 7.75
CA ILE A 113 14.38 21.35 7.60
C ILE A 113 13.52 21.96 6.47
N LYS A 114 13.72 23.24 6.14
CA LYS A 114 13.00 23.91 5.05
C LYS A 114 13.50 23.54 3.65
N LYS A 115 14.65 22.89 3.52
CA LYS A 115 15.18 22.43 2.23
C LYS A 115 14.33 21.26 1.72
N LEU A 116 14.02 21.27 0.43
CA LEU A 116 13.11 20.29 -0.18
C LEU A 116 13.59 18.84 0.04
N GLY A 117 14.88 18.58 -0.05
CA GLY A 117 15.45 17.26 0.19
C GLY A 117 15.19 16.75 1.62
N TYR A 118 15.39 17.58 2.63
CA TYR A 118 15.14 17.21 4.02
C TYR A 118 13.67 16.90 4.30
N ILE A 119 12.76 17.71 3.77
CA ILE A 119 11.31 17.44 3.91
C ILE A 119 10.96 16.10 3.28
N SER A 120 11.52 15.79 2.12
CA SER A 120 11.28 14.52 1.44
C SER A 120 11.80 13.32 2.25
N GLU A 121 12.98 13.44 2.86
CA GLU A 121 13.53 12.39 3.72
C GLU A 121 12.67 12.20 4.99
N VAL A 122 12.30 13.28 5.67
CA VAL A 122 11.41 13.20 6.84
C VAL A 122 10.08 12.54 6.46
N LYS A 123 9.50 12.91 5.31
CA LYS A 123 8.28 12.25 4.80
C LYS A 123 8.50 10.75 4.61
N SER A 124 9.63 10.35 4.04
CA SER A 124 9.95 8.94 3.81
C SER A 124 10.06 8.16 5.10
N VAL A 125 10.75 8.72 6.09
CA VAL A 125 10.89 8.11 7.43
C VAL A 125 9.53 7.98 8.13
N ILE A 126 8.70 9.03 8.12
CA ILE A 126 7.36 8.96 8.70
C ILE A 126 6.51 7.91 7.99
N SER A 127 6.60 7.81 6.67
CA SER A 127 5.86 6.82 5.89
C SER A 127 6.32 5.40 6.22
N GLU A 128 7.61 5.20 6.42
CA GLU A 128 8.19 3.92 6.82
C GLU A 128 7.73 3.51 8.22
N PHE A 129 7.79 4.40 9.20
CA PHE A 129 7.28 4.13 10.54
C PHE A 129 5.80 3.78 10.54
N THR A 130 4.99 4.53 9.79
CA THR A 130 3.57 4.23 9.64
C THR A 130 3.34 2.86 8.98
N GLN A 131 4.18 2.47 8.03
CA GLN A 131 4.08 1.16 7.37
C GLN A 131 4.38 -0.01 8.32
N TYR A 132 5.26 0.21 9.29
CA TYR A 132 5.63 -0.78 10.31
C TYR A 132 4.80 -0.66 11.60
N ASP A 133 3.78 0.19 11.59
CA ASP A 133 2.91 0.46 12.75
C ASP A 133 3.68 0.95 13.99
N ILE A 134 4.75 1.72 13.75
CA ILE A 134 5.56 2.36 14.79
C ILE A 134 4.92 3.71 15.10
N GLY A 135 4.37 3.84 16.30
CA GLY A 135 3.78 5.05 16.83
C GLY A 135 4.77 5.92 17.63
N GLU A 136 4.23 6.94 18.30
CA GLU A 136 5.02 7.87 19.11
C GLU A 136 5.63 7.17 20.34
N GLU A 137 4.87 6.29 20.99
CA GLU A 137 5.32 5.56 22.18
C GLU A 137 6.47 4.60 21.87
N GLU A 138 6.36 3.81 20.78
CA GLU A 138 7.41 2.91 20.34
C GLU A 138 8.67 3.67 19.91
N MET A 139 8.49 4.86 19.31
CA MET A 139 9.62 5.69 18.91
C MET A 139 10.37 6.22 20.12
N ASP A 140 9.67 6.69 21.15
CA ASP A 140 10.28 7.17 22.38
C ASP A 140 11.05 6.04 23.10
N GLU A 141 10.48 4.82 23.16
CA GLU A 141 11.19 3.65 23.68
C GLU A 141 12.46 3.31 22.87
N MET A 142 12.41 3.44 21.54
CA MET A 142 13.60 3.23 20.70
C MET A 142 14.68 4.28 20.96
N LEU A 143 14.30 5.54 21.13
CA LEU A 143 15.23 6.63 21.42
C LEU A 143 15.89 6.48 22.79
N ASP A 144 15.15 6.05 23.80
CA ASP A 144 15.68 5.81 25.16
C ASP A 144 16.77 4.72 25.21
N HIS A 145 16.82 3.84 24.19
CA HIS A 145 17.83 2.79 24.06
C HIS A 145 19.05 3.21 23.22
N LEU A 146 19.05 4.43 22.65
CA LEU A 146 20.17 4.96 21.88
C LEU A 146 21.09 5.78 22.79
N ASP A 147 22.40 5.60 22.65
CA ASP A 147 23.39 6.46 23.29
C ASP A 147 23.29 7.88 22.73
N GLU A 148 23.32 8.90 23.61
CA GLU A 148 23.26 10.33 23.22
C GLU A 148 24.32 10.74 22.19
N ASP A 149 25.47 10.05 22.16
CA ASP A 149 26.56 10.27 21.20
C ASP A 149 26.36 9.52 19.87
N SER A 150 25.28 8.77 19.72
CA SER A 150 24.99 8.07 18.48
C SER A 150 24.50 9.06 17.40
N ARG A 151 24.88 8.82 16.15
CA ARG A 151 24.40 9.62 15.01
C ARG A 151 22.90 9.47 14.75
N LEU A 152 22.24 8.55 15.46
CA LEU A 152 20.82 8.25 15.35
C LEU A 152 19.98 8.95 16.45
N TYR A 153 20.64 9.56 17.44
CA TYR A 153 19.99 10.34 18.51
C TYR A 153 19.55 11.73 18.04
#